data_37938d86de57a96e2031e0d87b6ef01a
#
_entry.id   37938d86de57a96e2031e0d87b6ef01a
#
_cell.length_a   1.000
_cell.length_b   1.000
_cell.length_c   1.000
_cell.angle_alpha   90.00
_cell.angle_beta   90.00
_cell.angle_gamma   90.00
#
_symmetry.space_group_name_H-M   'P 1'
#
loop_
_entity.id
_entity.type
_entity.pdbx_description
1 polymer ?
#
loop_
_entity_poly.entity_id
_entity_poly.type
_entity_poly.pdbx_seq_one_letter_code
_entity_poly.pdbx_strand_id
1 'polypeptide(L)'
;MKTFIALLAFVTSICQANVERFSITSKIIDETTTVRVSLPDTYTHSSSFSYPLLIVLDGATQFPHVAASTQFLSTYAILPEMVVVGVSTHKRLQYFTPTEHEEFVGRSGQASAFKGYLHKELLPSLKSKYRIAPYYVISGHSMGGLFTSYLALQNENEFNAHIAISPSLWWDEKTLMDTYLSTEQLTQPKRWFLSMANEPGEMNDSYIAMLDALKKKPVKNLHWFSQRFNGETHDSTPLVGNAQALKSLFHNWNAVPEVDVMSLQQLQVFYQHISGEYGYNFPLSAHQYNVYGLKAAYEGKTAWGVEILEQGVKHFAQSEILWDSLATAYNLDNKPVKALSASKQALQLAKTNDSIYLHEITSQNNQLMSKVESLNGVESL
;
A
#
# COMPACT_ATOMS: atom_id res chain seq x y z
N MET A 1 46.40 26.19 -31.42
CA MET A 1 45.36 26.23 -30.39
C MET A 1 44.38 25.08 -30.65
N LYS A 2 44.51 24.00 -29.90
CA LYS A 2 43.58 22.84 -29.98
C LYS A 2 42.58 22.99 -28.82
N THR A 3 41.34 23.27 -29.15
CA THR A 3 40.22 23.42 -28.19
C THR A 3 39.77 22.04 -27.79
N PHE A 4 40.02 21.64 -26.56
CA PHE A 4 39.44 20.44 -25.93
C PHE A 4 37.99 20.75 -25.52
N ILE A 5 37.04 20.15 -26.21
CA ILE A 5 35.62 20.12 -25.75
C ILE A 5 35.51 18.95 -24.81
N ALA A 6 35.43 19.25 -23.50
CA ALA A 6 35.08 18.27 -22.48
C ALA A 6 33.57 17.99 -22.57
N LEU A 7 33.23 16.78 -23.03
CA LEU A 7 31.88 16.26 -23.04
C LEU A 7 31.52 15.87 -21.58
N LEU A 8 30.77 16.72 -20.86
CA LEU A 8 30.21 16.37 -19.56
C LEU A 8 29.06 15.38 -19.82
N ALA A 9 29.31 14.11 -19.56
CA ALA A 9 28.24 13.12 -19.48
C ALA A 9 27.45 13.37 -18.20
N PHE A 10 26.30 14.01 -18.33
CA PHE A 10 25.26 14.01 -17.27
C PHE A 10 24.77 12.59 -17.12
N VAL A 11 25.25 11.89 -16.10
CA VAL A 11 24.59 10.68 -15.61
C VAL A 11 23.38 11.16 -14.82
N THR A 12 22.24 11.26 -15.49
CA THR A 12 20.95 11.39 -14.82
C THR A 12 20.66 10.06 -14.15
N SER A 13 20.94 9.95 -12.85
CA SER A 13 20.37 8.90 -12.02
C SER A 13 18.86 9.08 -12.03
N ILE A 14 18.20 8.37 -12.93
CA ILE A 14 16.74 8.22 -12.89
C ILE A 14 16.50 7.36 -11.64
N CYS A 15 15.93 7.94 -10.60
CA CYS A 15 15.37 7.21 -9.49
C CYS A 15 14.19 6.37 -10.05
N GLN A 16 14.53 5.24 -10.67
CA GLN A 16 13.55 4.23 -11.02
C GLN A 16 13.25 3.48 -9.72
N ALA A 17 12.02 3.61 -9.24
CA ALA A 17 11.49 2.62 -8.32
C ALA A 17 11.89 1.24 -8.86
N ASN A 18 12.67 0.47 -8.09
CA ASN A 18 13.16 -0.84 -8.52
C ASN A 18 11.98 -1.77 -8.72
N VAL A 19 11.40 -1.76 -9.91
CA VAL A 19 10.32 -2.67 -10.30
C VAL A 19 10.96 -3.97 -10.76
N GLU A 20 10.87 -4.97 -9.91
CA GLU A 20 11.26 -6.33 -10.30
C GLU A 20 10.25 -6.91 -11.29
N ARG A 21 10.74 -7.67 -12.27
CA ARG A 21 9.90 -8.37 -13.23
C ARG A 21 10.36 -9.81 -13.37
N PHE A 22 9.40 -10.74 -13.30
CA PHE A 22 9.62 -12.16 -13.56
C PHE A 22 8.36 -12.80 -14.12
N SER A 23 8.45 -14.08 -14.50
CA SER A 23 7.33 -14.84 -15.02
C SER A 23 7.09 -16.08 -14.18
N ILE A 24 5.82 -16.50 -14.11
CA ILE A 24 5.39 -17.75 -13.50
C ILE A 24 4.67 -18.57 -14.55
N THR A 25 5.19 -19.76 -14.85
CA THR A 25 4.51 -20.74 -15.66
C THR A 25 3.58 -21.56 -14.78
N SER A 26 2.29 -21.32 -14.94
CA SER A 26 1.24 -21.98 -14.15
C SER A 26 0.87 -23.32 -14.75
N LYS A 27 0.74 -24.34 -13.91
CA LYS A 27 0.17 -25.64 -14.27
C LYS A 27 -1.35 -25.65 -14.15
N ILE A 28 -1.92 -24.73 -13.38
CA ILE A 28 -3.38 -24.66 -13.13
C ILE A 28 -4.10 -24.01 -14.30
N ILE A 29 -3.53 -22.94 -14.86
CA ILE A 29 -4.15 -22.20 -15.96
C ILE A 29 -3.46 -22.42 -17.30
N ASP A 30 -2.42 -23.25 -17.34
CA ASP A 30 -1.62 -23.56 -18.53
C ASP A 30 -1.21 -22.29 -19.31
N GLU A 31 -0.60 -21.35 -18.57
CA GLU A 31 -0.15 -20.07 -19.11
C GLU A 31 1.08 -19.57 -18.34
N THR A 32 1.95 -18.86 -19.03
CA THR A 32 3.04 -18.10 -18.40
C THR A 32 2.58 -16.67 -18.16
N THR A 33 2.37 -16.32 -16.91
CA THR A 33 1.98 -14.96 -16.49
C THR A 33 3.19 -14.09 -16.24
N THR A 34 3.07 -12.80 -16.54
CA THR A 34 4.09 -11.80 -16.19
C THR A 34 3.74 -11.16 -14.86
N VAL A 35 4.71 -11.13 -13.95
CA VAL A 35 4.62 -10.55 -12.62
C VAL A 35 5.57 -9.35 -12.50
N ARG A 36 5.05 -8.22 -12.01
CA ARG A 36 5.81 -7.01 -11.66
C ARG A 36 5.69 -6.77 -10.18
N VAL A 37 6.76 -6.41 -9.50
CA VAL A 37 6.77 -6.17 -8.06
C VAL A 37 7.39 -4.81 -7.76
N SER A 38 6.72 -4.03 -6.94
CA SER A 38 7.23 -2.82 -6.31
C SER A 38 7.30 -3.05 -4.81
N LEU A 39 8.46 -2.86 -4.23
CA LEU A 39 8.69 -2.94 -2.80
C LEU A 39 8.53 -1.56 -2.16
N PRO A 40 8.05 -1.47 -0.91
CA PRO A 40 8.06 -0.20 -0.17
C PRO A 40 9.48 0.35 0.01
N ASP A 41 9.63 1.67 0.07
CA ASP A 41 10.93 2.32 0.26
C ASP A 41 11.62 1.86 1.55
N THR A 42 10.85 1.55 2.59
CA THR A 42 11.37 1.07 3.88
C THR A 42 11.73 -0.41 3.88
N TYR A 43 11.53 -1.13 2.75
CA TYR A 43 11.73 -2.58 2.69
C TYR A 43 13.13 -3.02 3.11
N THR A 44 14.16 -2.24 2.75
CA THR A 44 15.55 -2.50 3.13
C THR A 44 15.92 -2.01 4.53
N HIS A 45 15.06 -1.18 5.17
CA HIS A 45 15.34 -0.58 6.47
C HIS A 45 15.16 -1.53 7.65
N SER A 46 14.48 -2.66 7.44
CA SER A 46 14.28 -3.72 8.42
C SER A 46 14.40 -5.09 7.76
N SER A 47 15.06 -6.03 8.41
CA SER A 47 15.17 -7.41 7.91
C SER A 47 14.01 -8.31 8.34
N SER A 48 13.21 -7.88 9.32
CA SER A 48 12.14 -8.69 9.95
C SER A 48 10.73 -8.16 9.69
N PHE A 49 10.56 -6.89 9.30
CA PHE A 49 9.25 -6.32 9.06
C PHE A 49 8.62 -6.92 7.79
N SER A 50 7.36 -7.35 7.91
CA SER A 50 6.59 -7.92 6.81
C SER A 50 5.47 -6.97 6.39
N TYR A 51 5.19 -6.90 5.12
CA TYR A 51 4.29 -5.92 4.50
C TYR A 51 3.04 -6.58 3.96
N PRO A 52 1.83 -5.98 4.10
CA PRO A 52 0.66 -6.38 3.35
C PRO A 52 0.93 -6.46 1.84
N LEU A 53 0.13 -7.24 1.14
CA LEU A 53 0.25 -7.45 -0.29
C LEU A 53 -0.93 -6.83 -1.03
N LEU A 54 -0.66 -6.05 -2.08
CA LEU A 54 -1.67 -5.58 -3.03
C LEU A 54 -1.42 -6.22 -4.40
N ILE A 55 -2.32 -7.11 -4.83
CA ILE A 55 -2.31 -7.66 -6.19
C ILE A 55 -3.15 -6.77 -7.11
N VAL A 56 -2.57 -6.41 -8.24
CA VAL A 56 -3.18 -5.56 -9.27
C VAL A 56 -3.34 -6.39 -10.55
N LEU A 57 -4.58 -6.66 -10.91
CA LEU A 57 -4.90 -7.32 -12.18
C LEU A 57 -4.63 -6.38 -13.36
N ASP A 58 -4.52 -6.94 -14.57
CA ASP A 58 -4.11 -6.18 -15.76
C ASP A 58 -2.80 -5.40 -15.52
N GLY A 59 -1.84 -6.04 -14.84
CA GLY A 59 -0.62 -5.44 -14.33
C GLY A 59 0.26 -4.75 -15.37
N ALA A 60 0.07 -5.01 -16.67
CA ALA A 60 0.77 -4.31 -17.73
C ALA A 60 0.39 -2.81 -17.77
N THR A 61 -0.87 -2.48 -17.51
CA THR A 61 -1.43 -1.13 -17.60
C THR A 61 -1.73 -0.52 -16.24
N GLN A 62 -2.26 -1.31 -15.29
CA GLN A 62 -2.75 -0.79 -14.02
C GLN A 62 -1.66 -0.67 -12.94
N PHE A 63 -0.65 -1.55 -12.97
CA PHE A 63 0.38 -1.58 -11.93
C PHE A 63 1.13 -0.24 -11.74
N PRO A 64 1.56 0.51 -12.78
CA PRO A 64 2.40 1.69 -12.57
C PRO A 64 1.73 2.76 -11.68
N HIS A 65 0.48 3.12 -11.98
CA HIS A 65 -0.21 4.16 -11.22
C HIS A 65 -0.66 3.67 -9.84
N VAL A 66 -1.02 2.38 -9.69
CA VAL A 66 -1.41 1.82 -8.39
C VAL A 66 -0.21 1.74 -7.47
N ALA A 67 0.95 1.28 -7.95
CA ALA A 67 2.18 1.24 -7.17
C ALA A 67 2.60 2.65 -6.69
N ALA A 68 2.61 3.64 -7.61
CA ALA A 68 2.94 5.02 -7.27
C ALA A 68 1.96 5.64 -6.25
N SER A 69 0.65 5.41 -6.43
CA SER A 69 -0.37 5.91 -5.50
C SER A 69 -0.24 5.26 -4.12
N THR A 70 0.02 3.95 -4.07
CA THR A 70 0.20 3.21 -2.82
C THR A 70 1.42 3.75 -2.06
N GLN A 71 2.55 3.90 -2.74
CA GLN A 71 3.77 4.45 -2.16
C GLN A 71 3.55 5.86 -1.64
N PHE A 72 2.97 6.76 -2.45
CA PHE A 72 2.69 8.13 -2.03
C PHE A 72 1.81 8.21 -0.78
N LEU A 73 0.72 7.45 -0.74
CA LEU A 73 -0.21 7.46 0.40
C LEU A 73 0.43 6.87 1.67
N SER A 74 1.25 5.82 1.54
CA SER A 74 1.92 5.22 2.70
C SER A 74 3.02 6.10 3.29
N THR A 75 3.73 6.90 2.47
CA THR A 75 4.73 7.87 2.94
C THR A 75 4.15 8.85 3.96
N TYR A 76 2.87 9.21 3.81
CA TYR A 76 2.17 10.07 4.76
C TYR A 76 1.35 9.31 5.81
N ALA A 77 1.61 8.01 5.99
CA ALA A 77 0.90 7.14 6.92
C ALA A 77 -0.63 7.11 6.71
N ILE A 78 -1.13 7.43 5.51
CA ILE A 78 -2.57 7.40 5.16
C ILE A 78 -3.07 5.95 5.05
N LEU A 79 -2.18 5.04 4.67
CA LEU A 79 -2.42 3.60 4.64
C LEU A 79 -1.13 2.84 5.01
N PRO A 80 -1.20 1.55 5.33
CA PRO A 80 0.00 0.75 5.57
C PRO A 80 0.85 0.62 4.31
N GLU A 81 2.17 0.56 4.47
CA GLU A 81 3.07 0.23 3.37
C GLU A 81 2.79 -1.18 2.85
N MET A 82 2.82 -1.37 1.54
CA MET A 82 2.48 -2.64 0.91
C MET A 82 3.49 -3.05 -0.15
N VAL A 83 3.72 -4.34 -0.29
CA VAL A 83 4.29 -4.91 -1.51
C VAL A 83 3.20 -4.88 -2.57
N VAL A 84 3.45 -4.19 -3.68
CA VAL A 84 2.50 -4.11 -4.81
C VAL A 84 2.93 -5.04 -5.92
N VAL A 85 2.00 -5.89 -6.38
CA VAL A 85 2.26 -6.92 -7.40
C VAL A 85 1.29 -6.81 -8.55
N GLY A 86 1.78 -6.47 -9.74
CA GLY A 86 0.99 -6.48 -10.97
C GLY A 86 1.04 -7.85 -11.65
N VAL A 87 -0.11 -8.40 -11.96
CA VAL A 87 -0.25 -9.69 -12.66
C VAL A 87 -0.96 -9.49 -14.00
N SER A 88 -0.35 -10.00 -15.06
CA SER A 88 -0.92 -9.94 -16.42
C SER A 88 -1.16 -11.33 -16.96
N THR A 89 -2.33 -11.55 -17.57
CA THR A 89 -2.72 -12.75 -18.31
C THR A 89 -3.10 -12.39 -19.74
N HIS A 90 -2.86 -13.28 -20.68
CA HIS A 90 -3.28 -13.13 -22.08
C HIS A 90 -4.74 -13.56 -22.31
N LYS A 91 -5.29 -14.37 -21.41
CA LYS A 91 -6.66 -14.90 -21.49
C LYS A 91 -7.61 -14.20 -20.52
N ARG A 92 -7.56 -12.84 -20.50
CA ARG A 92 -8.25 -11.99 -19.54
C ARG A 92 -9.75 -12.30 -19.41
N LEU A 93 -10.47 -12.40 -20.53
CA LEU A 93 -11.89 -12.72 -20.52
C LEU A 93 -12.16 -14.08 -19.89
N GLN A 94 -11.35 -15.09 -20.24
CA GLN A 94 -11.48 -16.44 -19.73
C GLN A 94 -11.32 -16.53 -18.21
N TYR A 95 -10.31 -15.85 -17.68
CA TYR A 95 -9.94 -15.97 -16.25
C TYR A 95 -10.62 -14.98 -15.32
N PHE A 96 -11.24 -13.93 -15.87
CA PHE A 96 -11.90 -12.93 -15.02
C PHE A 96 -13.42 -13.07 -14.97
N THR A 97 -13.99 -14.05 -15.66
CA THR A 97 -15.43 -14.31 -15.68
C THR A 97 -15.79 -15.56 -14.88
N PRO A 98 -16.78 -15.48 -13.96
CA PRO A 98 -17.15 -16.60 -13.07
C PRO A 98 -17.91 -17.71 -13.77
N THR A 99 -18.65 -17.38 -14.84
CA THR A 99 -19.49 -18.29 -15.60
C THR A 99 -19.15 -18.25 -17.10
N GLU A 100 -19.46 -19.31 -17.81
CA GLU A 100 -19.35 -19.35 -19.27
C GLU A 100 -20.56 -18.64 -19.90
N HIS A 101 -20.30 -17.67 -20.76
CA HIS A 101 -21.32 -16.94 -21.51
C HIS A 101 -21.47 -17.53 -22.91
N GLU A 102 -22.72 -17.63 -23.44
CA GLU A 102 -23.02 -18.29 -24.74
C GLU A 102 -22.27 -17.68 -25.93
N GLU A 103 -22.04 -16.36 -25.93
CA GLU A 103 -21.26 -15.71 -26.99
C GLU A 103 -19.74 -15.98 -26.89
N PHE A 104 -19.25 -16.48 -25.75
CA PHE A 104 -17.83 -16.66 -25.46
C PHE A 104 -17.51 -18.09 -24.99
N VAL A 105 -18.22 -19.07 -25.52
CA VAL A 105 -17.99 -20.50 -25.22
C VAL A 105 -16.53 -20.88 -25.42
N GLY A 106 -15.93 -21.55 -24.43
CA GLY A 106 -14.53 -21.95 -24.42
C GLY A 106 -13.53 -20.78 -24.19
N ARG A 107 -14.02 -19.53 -24.05
CA ARG A 107 -13.20 -18.32 -23.83
C ARG A 107 -13.63 -17.52 -22.60
N SER A 108 -14.50 -18.06 -21.74
CA SER A 108 -15.02 -17.46 -20.52
C SER A 108 -15.24 -18.51 -19.43
N GLY A 109 -15.59 -18.11 -18.21
CA GLY A 109 -16.05 -19.00 -17.14
C GLY A 109 -14.97 -19.68 -16.30
N GLN A 110 -13.71 -19.25 -16.36
CA GLN A 110 -12.62 -19.91 -15.63
C GLN A 110 -12.06 -19.09 -14.44
N ALA A 111 -12.86 -18.22 -13.84
CA ALA A 111 -12.44 -17.46 -12.65
C ALA A 111 -11.99 -18.38 -11.50
N SER A 112 -12.62 -19.53 -11.32
CA SER A 112 -12.22 -20.51 -10.30
C SER A 112 -10.81 -21.07 -10.53
N ALA A 113 -10.42 -21.33 -11.79
CA ALA A 113 -9.07 -21.77 -12.13
C ALA A 113 -8.04 -20.66 -11.84
N PHE A 114 -8.36 -19.41 -12.21
CA PHE A 114 -7.48 -18.26 -11.93
C PHE A 114 -7.35 -17.98 -10.42
N LYS A 115 -8.45 -18.12 -9.65
CA LYS A 115 -8.39 -18.13 -8.19
C LYS A 115 -7.40 -19.21 -7.70
N GLY A 116 -7.50 -20.41 -8.23
CA GLY A 116 -6.58 -21.52 -7.91
C GLY A 116 -5.11 -21.16 -8.18
N TYR A 117 -4.81 -20.54 -9.32
CA TYR A 117 -3.48 -20.03 -9.66
C TYR A 117 -2.99 -19.01 -8.63
N LEU A 118 -3.80 -17.99 -8.30
CA LEU A 118 -3.43 -16.98 -7.32
C LEU A 118 -3.07 -17.60 -5.96
N HIS A 119 -3.89 -18.52 -5.46
CA HIS A 119 -3.71 -19.10 -4.13
C HIS A 119 -2.62 -20.17 -4.06
N LYS A 120 -2.53 -21.05 -5.08
CA LYS A 120 -1.68 -22.24 -5.01
C LYS A 120 -0.31 -22.07 -5.67
N GLU A 121 -0.14 -21.06 -6.53
CA GLU A 121 1.10 -20.86 -7.27
C GLU A 121 1.68 -19.45 -7.05
N LEU A 122 0.90 -18.38 -7.30
CA LEU A 122 1.40 -17.00 -7.18
C LEU A 122 1.73 -16.62 -5.73
N LEU A 123 0.77 -16.72 -4.81
CA LEU A 123 0.97 -16.34 -3.41
C LEU A 123 2.12 -17.11 -2.73
N PRO A 124 2.23 -18.45 -2.87
CA PRO A 124 3.39 -19.17 -2.35
C PRO A 124 4.72 -18.71 -2.94
N SER A 125 4.77 -18.46 -4.26
CA SER A 125 5.98 -17.95 -4.93
C SER A 125 6.38 -16.58 -4.38
N LEU A 126 5.43 -15.66 -4.18
CA LEU A 126 5.69 -14.34 -3.60
C LEU A 126 6.16 -14.44 -2.15
N LYS A 127 5.49 -15.26 -1.31
CA LYS A 127 5.86 -15.48 0.09
C LYS A 127 7.27 -16.08 0.26
N SER A 128 7.73 -16.86 -0.71
CA SER A 128 9.09 -17.42 -0.68
C SER A 128 10.19 -16.40 -1.01
N LYS A 129 9.84 -15.31 -1.70
CA LYS A 129 10.78 -14.29 -2.17
C LYS A 129 10.75 -13.01 -1.34
N TYR A 130 9.58 -12.66 -0.80
CA TYR A 130 9.35 -11.38 -0.14
C TYR A 130 8.75 -11.56 1.26
N ARG A 131 9.03 -10.60 2.14
CA ARG A 131 8.45 -10.51 3.48
C ARG A 131 7.01 -9.99 3.40
N ILE A 132 6.07 -10.89 3.18
CA ILE A 132 4.65 -10.60 3.02
C ILE A 132 3.91 -10.95 4.30
N ALA A 133 3.19 -9.97 4.85
CA ALA A 133 2.26 -10.15 5.95
C ALA A 133 0.97 -10.82 5.47
N PRO A 134 0.23 -11.55 6.33
CA PRO A 134 -0.99 -12.25 5.94
C PRO A 134 -2.22 -11.31 5.85
N TYR A 135 -2.08 -10.22 5.12
CA TYR A 135 -3.15 -9.32 4.73
C TYR A 135 -3.04 -9.01 3.24
N TYR A 136 -4.03 -9.42 2.47
CA TYR A 136 -3.99 -9.37 1.02
C TYR A 136 -5.14 -8.53 0.47
N VAL A 137 -4.80 -7.62 -0.41
CA VAL A 137 -5.71 -6.78 -1.19
C VAL A 137 -5.61 -7.18 -2.66
N ILE A 138 -6.72 -7.20 -3.36
CA ILE A 138 -6.75 -7.42 -4.81
C ILE A 138 -7.54 -6.30 -5.50
N SER A 139 -6.97 -5.76 -6.58
CA SER A 139 -7.59 -4.71 -7.39
C SER A 139 -7.78 -5.15 -8.83
N GLY A 140 -8.93 -4.80 -9.40
CA GLY A 140 -9.24 -5.05 -10.80
C GLY A 140 -10.20 -4.01 -11.38
N HIS A 141 -10.12 -3.83 -12.70
CA HIS A 141 -10.94 -2.92 -13.47
C HIS A 141 -11.79 -3.69 -14.48
N SER A 142 -13.03 -3.27 -14.70
CA SER A 142 -13.92 -3.84 -15.72
C SER A 142 -14.17 -5.35 -15.43
N MET A 143 -13.79 -6.26 -16.33
CA MET A 143 -13.82 -7.72 -16.08
C MET A 143 -12.90 -8.11 -14.91
N GLY A 144 -11.76 -7.42 -14.70
CA GLY A 144 -10.94 -7.58 -13.50
C GLY A 144 -11.69 -7.15 -12.23
N GLY A 145 -12.54 -6.12 -12.32
CA GLY A 145 -13.46 -5.70 -11.27
C GLY A 145 -14.57 -6.72 -10.99
N LEU A 146 -15.08 -7.37 -12.03
CA LEU A 146 -15.98 -8.52 -11.89
C LEU A 146 -15.32 -9.66 -11.13
N PHE A 147 -14.07 -10.01 -11.48
CA PHE A 147 -13.32 -11.06 -10.80
C PHE A 147 -13.05 -10.72 -9.32
N THR A 148 -12.64 -9.49 -9.01
CA THR A 148 -12.44 -9.09 -7.61
C THR A 148 -13.74 -9.10 -6.83
N SER A 149 -14.86 -8.73 -7.46
CA SER A 149 -16.20 -8.82 -6.87
C SER A 149 -16.65 -10.27 -6.64
N TYR A 150 -16.35 -11.16 -7.58
CA TYR A 150 -16.56 -12.59 -7.42
C TYR A 150 -15.79 -13.13 -6.21
N LEU A 151 -14.52 -12.78 -6.06
CA LEU A 151 -13.72 -13.18 -4.91
C LEU A 151 -14.26 -12.61 -3.59
N ALA A 152 -14.78 -11.38 -3.58
CA ALA A 152 -15.33 -10.76 -2.36
C ALA A 152 -16.45 -11.61 -1.73
N LEU A 153 -17.20 -12.35 -2.54
CA LEU A 153 -18.32 -13.18 -2.10
C LEU A 153 -17.94 -14.66 -1.84
N GLN A 154 -16.66 -15.04 -2.06
CA GLN A 154 -16.22 -16.42 -1.84
C GLN A 154 -15.62 -16.59 -0.44
N ASN A 155 -16.09 -17.58 0.33
CA ASN A 155 -15.51 -17.92 1.63
C ASN A 155 -14.09 -18.49 1.53
N GLU A 156 -13.85 -19.32 0.54
CA GLU A 156 -12.55 -19.96 0.29
C GLU A 156 -11.63 -19.05 -0.53
N ASN A 157 -11.21 -17.94 0.09
CA ASN A 157 -10.29 -17.02 -0.55
C ASN A 157 -9.49 -16.27 0.54
N GLU A 158 -8.17 -16.12 0.30
CA GLU A 158 -7.24 -15.51 1.27
C GLU A 158 -7.26 -13.97 1.25
N PHE A 159 -7.95 -13.33 0.28
CA PHE A 159 -7.98 -11.86 0.20
C PHE A 159 -8.90 -11.26 1.25
N ASN A 160 -8.38 -10.25 1.97
CA ASN A 160 -9.08 -9.50 3.01
C ASN A 160 -9.85 -8.30 2.42
N ALA A 161 -9.32 -7.71 1.33
CA ALA A 161 -9.93 -6.54 0.69
C ALA A 161 -9.93 -6.66 -0.83
N HIS A 162 -11.01 -6.18 -1.44
CA HIS A 162 -11.32 -6.32 -2.86
C HIS A 162 -11.65 -4.93 -3.43
N ILE A 163 -10.95 -4.52 -4.48
CA ILE A 163 -11.15 -3.26 -5.18
C ILE A 163 -11.73 -3.58 -6.55
N ALA A 164 -12.95 -3.14 -6.80
CA ALA A 164 -13.67 -3.32 -8.04
C ALA A 164 -13.94 -1.95 -8.70
N ILE A 165 -13.12 -1.59 -9.69
CA ILE A 165 -13.24 -0.35 -10.43
C ILE A 165 -14.06 -0.57 -11.68
N SER A 166 -15.18 0.16 -11.83
CA SER A 166 -16.13 0.02 -12.94
C SER A 166 -16.37 -1.45 -13.31
N PRO A 167 -16.78 -2.30 -12.32
CA PRO A 167 -16.89 -3.74 -12.53
C PRO A 167 -17.99 -4.09 -13.53
N SER A 168 -17.73 -5.09 -14.39
CA SER A 168 -18.70 -5.60 -15.36
C SER A 168 -19.76 -6.49 -14.69
N LEU A 169 -20.55 -5.92 -13.75
CA LEU A 169 -21.55 -6.65 -12.97
C LEU A 169 -22.75 -7.13 -13.80
N TRP A 170 -22.87 -6.68 -15.04
CA TRP A 170 -23.87 -7.09 -16.01
C TRP A 170 -23.62 -8.50 -16.56
N TRP A 171 -22.42 -9.04 -16.38
CA TRP A 171 -21.99 -10.32 -16.95
C TRP A 171 -22.99 -11.44 -16.67
N ASP A 172 -23.32 -12.20 -17.74
CA ASP A 172 -24.12 -13.42 -17.70
C ASP A 172 -25.39 -13.23 -16.85
N GLU A 173 -26.29 -12.37 -17.34
CA GLU A 173 -27.57 -12.02 -16.68
C GLU A 173 -27.42 -11.58 -15.22
N LYS A 174 -26.28 -10.99 -14.85
CA LYS A 174 -25.96 -10.54 -13.48
C LYS A 174 -25.76 -11.69 -12.49
N THR A 175 -25.16 -12.77 -12.92
CA THR A 175 -24.93 -13.99 -12.11
C THR A 175 -24.28 -13.71 -10.75
N LEU A 176 -23.48 -12.61 -10.64
CA LEU A 176 -22.90 -12.22 -9.36
C LEU A 176 -23.94 -11.66 -8.37
N MET A 177 -25.05 -11.10 -8.86
CA MET A 177 -26.17 -10.67 -8.04
C MET A 177 -26.82 -11.86 -7.34
N ASP A 178 -27.03 -12.96 -8.04
CA ASP A 178 -27.62 -14.18 -7.45
C ASP A 178 -26.69 -14.78 -6.39
N THR A 179 -25.39 -14.77 -6.67
CA THR A 179 -24.38 -15.16 -5.67
C THR A 179 -24.46 -14.29 -4.43
N TYR A 180 -24.58 -12.96 -4.59
CA TYR A 180 -24.73 -12.03 -3.46
C TYR A 180 -26.02 -12.31 -2.68
N LEU A 181 -27.16 -12.42 -3.37
CA LEU A 181 -28.48 -12.65 -2.74
C LEU A 181 -28.55 -13.97 -1.99
N SER A 182 -27.80 -15.00 -2.38
CA SER A 182 -27.69 -16.28 -1.67
C SER A 182 -26.69 -16.27 -0.51
N THR A 183 -25.82 -15.28 -0.42
CA THR A 183 -24.81 -15.16 0.65
C THR A 183 -25.42 -14.49 1.87
N GLU A 184 -25.36 -15.14 3.05
CA GLU A 184 -25.83 -14.57 4.31
C GLU A 184 -24.69 -14.05 5.18
N GLN A 185 -23.58 -14.77 5.22
CA GLN A 185 -22.39 -14.38 5.97
C GLN A 185 -21.11 -14.88 5.31
N LEU A 186 -20.02 -14.17 5.55
CA LEU A 186 -18.67 -14.60 5.22
C LEU A 186 -17.98 -15.17 6.47
N THR A 187 -17.10 -16.13 6.28
CA THR A 187 -16.36 -16.79 7.37
C THR A 187 -15.34 -15.87 8.03
N GLN A 188 -14.80 -14.91 7.26
CA GLN A 188 -13.83 -13.92 7.71
C GLN A 188 -14.27 -12.51 7.33
N PRO A 189 -13.88 -11.47 8.08
CA PRO A 189 -14.13 -10.09 7.68
C PRO A 189 -13.51 -9.79 6.32
N LYS A 190 -14.31 -9.21 5.42
CA LYS A 190 -13.87 -8.75 4.10
C LYS A 190 -14.30 -7.31 3.87
N ARG A 191 -13.48 -6.60 3.12
CA ARG A 191 -13.74 -5.24 2.69
C ARG A 191 -13.88 -5.20 1.17
N TRP A 192 -14.94 -4.57 0.68
CA TRP A 192 -15.21 -4.49 -0.75
C TRP A 192 -15.48 -3.04 -1.16
N PHE A 193 -14.64 -2.52 -2.02
CA PHE A 193 -14.82 -1.20 -2.63
C PHE A 193 -15.33 -1.36 -4.06
N LEU A 194 -16.41 -0.64 -4.37
CA LEU A 194 -17.01 -0.60 -5.70
C LEU A 194 -16.98 0.85 -6.21
N SER A 195 -16.56 1.05 -7.43
CA SER A 195 -16.72 2.36 -8.06
C SER A 195 -17.31 2.26 -9.47
N MET A 196 -17.86 3.38 -9.94
CA MET A 196 -18.41 3.51 -11.27
C MET A 196 -18.11 4.91 -11.81
N ALA A 197 -17.71 4.98 -13.08
CA ALA A 197 -17.58 6.22 -13.81
C ALA A 197 -18.93 6.72 -14.34
N ASN A 198 -18.90 7.66 -15.27
CA ASN A 198 -20.09 8.08 -16.02
C ASN A 198 -20.31 7.13 -17.21
N GLU A 199 -20.89 5.99 -16.91
CA GLU A 199 -21.08 4.87 -17.84
C GLU A 199 -22.57 4.50 -17.91
N PRO A 200 -23.32 5.02 -18.89
CA PRO A 200 -24.77 4.73 -19.02
C PRO A 200 -25.03 3.28 -19.47
N GLY A 201 -26.28 2.85 -19.34
CA GLY A 201 -26.74 1.51 -19.77
C GLY A 201 -26.43 0.43 -18.76
N GLU A 202 -26.18 -0.78 -19.23
CA GLU A 202 -26.05 -2.00 -18.40
C GLU A 202 -24.98 -1.90 -17.32
N MET A 203 -23.88 -1.21 -17.59
CA MET A 203 -22.84 -0.95 -16.59
C MET A 203 -23.41 -0.20 -15.39
N ASN A 204 -24.11 0.92 -15.64
CA ASN A 204 -24.75 1.73 -14.60
C ASN A 204 -25.85 0.95 -13.88
N ASP A 205 -26.72 0.28 -14.63
CA ASP A 205 -27.92 -0.37 -14.09
C ASP A 205 -27.55 -1.56 -13.19
N SER A 206 -26.56 -2.35 -13.59
CA SER A 206 -26.05 -3.45 -12.77
C SER A 206 -25.33 -2.94 -11.51
N TYR A 207 -24.58 -1.84 -11.62
CA TYR A 207 -23.94 -1.22 -10.46
C TYR A 207 -24.97 -0.68 -9.45
N ILE A 208 -25.98 0.06 -9.91
CA ILE A 208 -27.06 0.57 -9.03
C ILE A 208 -27.81 -0.58 -8.37
N ALA A 209 -28.14 -1.62 -9.14
CA ALA A 209 -28.84 -2.80 -8.60
C ALA A 209 -28.02 -3.48 -7.51
N MET A 210 -26.69 -3.61 -7.69
CA MET A 210 -25.80 -4.18 -6.66
C MET A 210 -25.77 -3.31 -5.40
N LEU A 211 -25.64 -1.97 -5.54
CA LEU A 211 -25.67 -1.07 -4.37
C LEU A 211 -26.99 -1.13 -3.62
N ASP A 212 -28.11 -1.24 -4.32
CA ASP A 212 -29.42 -1.38 -3.70
C ASP A 212 -29.57 -2.73 -2.98
N ALA A 213 -29.02 -3.80 -3.53
CA ALA A 213 -28.99 -5.10 -2.86
C ALA A 213 -28.13 -5.05 -1.59
N LEU A 214 -26.93 -4.46 -1.66
CA LEU A 214 -26.02 -4.25 -0.52
C LEU A 214 -26.67 -3.48 0.64
N LYS A 215 -27.50 -2.46 0.32
CA LYS A 215 -28.23 -1.69 1.32
C LYS A 215 -29.40 -2.47 1.93
N LYS A 216 -30.13 -3.25 1.10
CA LYS A 216 -31.35 -3.97 1.52
C LYS A 216 -31.04 -5.27 2.26
N LYS A 217 -29.99 -5.96 1.91
CA LYS A 217 -29.62 -7.26 2.48
C LYS A 217 -28.14 -7.25 2.91
N PRO A 218 -27.81 -6.73 4.11
CA PRO A 218 -26.43 -6.75 4.58
C PRO A 218 -25.94 -8.19 4.78
N VAL A 219 -24.73 -8.47 4.32
CA VAL A 219 -24.03 -9.74 4.54
C VAL A 219 -23.11 -9.60 5.74
N LYS A 220 -23.24 -10.51 6.72
CA LYS A 220 -22.38 -10.49 7.91
C LYS A 220 -20.92 -10.68 7.53
N ASN A 221 -20.03 -9.92 8.15
CA ASN A 221 -18.58 -9.86 7.88
C ASN A 221 -18.20 -9.29 6.49
N LEU A 222 -19.13 -8.65 5.79
CA LEU A 222 -18.83 -7.89 4.57
C LEU A 222 -18.98 -6.38 4.86
N HIS A 223 -17.88 -5.66 4.82
CA HIS A 223 -17.85 -4.20 4.87
C HIS A 223 -17.66 -3.65 3.46
N TRP A 224 -18.57 -2.83 2.99
CA TRP A 224 -18.49 -2.31 1.64
C TRP A 224 -18.46 -0.78 1.59
N PHE A 225 -17.81 -0.26 0.56
CA PHE A 225 -17.68 1.16 0.25
C PHE A 225 -18.02 1.37 -1.20
N SER A 226 -18.55 2.53 -1.53
CA SER A 226 -18.80 2.85 -2.94
C SER A 226 -18.51 4.31 -3.26
N GLN A 227 -18.04 4.57 -4.48
CA GLN A 227 -17.79 5.90 -4.99
C GLN A 227 -18.17 5.99 -6.46
N ARG A 228 -18.90 7.05 -6.85
CA ARG A 228 -19.14 7.40 -8.24
C ARG A 228 -18.22 8.54 -8.67
N PHE A 229 -17.64 8.42 -9.85
CA PHE A 229 -16.75 9.41 -10.47
C PHE A 229 -17.39 9.96 -11.73
N ASN A 230 -18.27 10.95 -11.60
CA ASN A 230 -19.05 11.49 -12.71
C ASN A 230 -18.21 12.25 -13.76
N GLY A 231 -16.99 12.66 -13.40
CA GLY A 231 -16.04 13.31 -14.31
C GLY A 231 -15.15 12.33 -15.08
N GLU A 232 -15.25 11.02 -14.80
CA GLU A 232 -14.40 9.99 -15.39
C GLU A 232 -15.15 9.15 -16.42
N THR A 233 -14.39 8.56 -17.34
CA THR A 233 -14.84 7.52 -18.28
C THR A 233 -14.45 6.13 -17.77
N HIS A 234 -14.92 5.08 -18.45
CA HIS A 234 -14.52 3.71 -18.16
C HIS A 234 -13.00 3.55 -18.07
N ASP A 235 -12.27 4.12 -19.03
CA ASP A 235 -10.82 3.94 -19.15
C ASP A 235 -9.99 4.86 -18.22
N SER A 236 -10.54 5.99 -17.78
CA SER A 236 -9.83 6.94 -16.89
C SER A 236 -10.09 6.67 -15.42
N THR A 237 -11.21 6.05 -15.06
CA THR A 237 -11.60 5.74 -13.68
C THR A 237 -10.54 4.94 -12.88
N PRO A 238 -9.78 4.00 -13.46
CA PRO A 238 -8.79 3.24 -12.69
C PRO A 238 -7.77 4.11 -11.95
N LEU A 239 -7.35 5.24 -12.54
CA LEU A 239 -6.37 6.14 -11.93
C LEU A 239 -6.86 6.72 -10.60
N VAL A 240 -8.02 7.36 -10.63
CA VAL A 240 -8.61 8.00 -9.43
C VAL A 240 -9.26 6.98 -8.50
N GLY A 241 -9.87 5.95 -9.08
CA GLY A 241 -10.61 4.91 -8.37
C GLY A 241 -9.72 4.09 -7.44
N ASN A 242 -8.54 3.65 -7.89
CA ASN A 242 -7.63 2.89 -7.04
C ASN A 242 -7.12 3.71 -5.85
N ALA A 243 -6.72 4.96 -6.06
CA ALA A 243 -6.27 5.84 -4.97
C ALA A 243 -7.39 6.08 -3.95
N GLN A 244 -8.63 6.30 -4.41
CA GLN A 244 -9.79 6.49 -3.53
C GLN A 244 -10.17 5.18 -2.81
N ALA A 245 -10.09 4.04 -3.51
CA ALA A 245 -10.35 2.73 -2.92
C ALA A 245 -9.43 2.45 -1.73
N LEU A 246 -8.12 2.66 -1.91
CA LEU A 246 -7.14 2.49 -0.85
C LEU A 246 -7.45 3.38 0.36
N LYS A 247 -7.76 4.67 0.14
CA LYS A 247 -8.16 5.57 1.23
C LYS A 247 -9.45 5.12 1.93
N SER A 248 -10.44 4.63 1.17
CA SER A 248 -11.70 4.14 1.75
C SER A 248 -11.52 2.84 2.53
N LEU A 249 -10.73 1.91 2.01
CA LEU A 249 -10.44 0.64 2.69
C LEU A 249 -9.69 0.85 4.00
N PHE A 250 -8.82 1.86 4.07
CA PHE A 250 -8.02 2.21 5.25
C PHE A 250 -8.46 3.54 5.90
N HIS A 251 -9.75 3.89 5.81
CA HIS A 251 -10.26 5.20 6.26
C HIS A 251 -9.96 5.52 7.73
N ASN A 252 -9.85 4.52 8.60
CA ASN A 252 -9.52 4.68 10.02
C ASN A 252 -8.00 4.67 10.28
N TRP A 253 -7.18 4.42 9.26
CA TRP A 253 -5.74 4.21 9.43
C TRP A 253 -5.00 5.48 9.83
N ASN A 254 -5.34 6.60 9.21
CA ASN A 254 -4.71 7.87 9.48
C ASN A 254 -5.51 8.67 10.53
N ALA A 255 -5.08 8.58 11.79
CA ALA A 255 -5.67 9.34 12.89
C ALA A 255 -5.02 10.72 13.12
N VAL A 256 -3.92 11.02 12.42
CA VAL A 256 -3.08 12.21 12.69
C VAL A 256 -3.82 13.55 12.63
N PRO A 257 -4.77 13.81 11.70
CA PRO A 257 -5.39 15.12 11.61
C PRO A 257 -6.36 15.43 12.75
N GLU A 258 -6.96 14.40 13.37
CA GLU A 258 -8.13 14.55 14.23
C GLU A 258 -7.88 14.18 15.69
N VAL A 259 -6.70 13.64 16.00
CA VAL A 259 -6.40 13.11 17.34
C VAL A 259 -5.30 13.94 18.01
N ASP A 260 -5.46 14.14 19.31
CA ASP A 260 -4.41 14.70 20.17
C ASP A 260 -3.12 13.89 20.06
N VAL A 261 -2.00 14.54 20.40
CA VAL A 261 -0.69 13.89 20.47
C VAL A 261 -0.75 12.65 21.35
N MET A 262 -0.31 11.52 20.83
CA MET A 262 -0.31 10.24 21.53
C MET A 262 1.08 9.89 22.07
N SER A 263 1.11 9.28 23.26
CA SER A 263 2.28 8.52 23.72
C SER A 263 2.43 7.22 22.92
N LEU A 264 3.59 6.57 22.98
CA LEU A 264 3.81 5.28 22.32
C LEU A 264 2.76 4.24 22.74
N GLN A 265 2.41 4.15 24.00
CA GLN A 265 1.40 3.22 24.51
C GLN A 265 0.01 3.51 23.91
N GLN A 266 -0.42 4.77 23.89
CA GLN A 266 -1.70 5.17 23.28
C GLN A 266 -1.73 4.83 21.79
N LEU A 267 -0.63 5.09 21.08
CA LEU A 267 -0.48 4.78 19.67
C LEU A 267 -0.61 3.27 19.40
N GLN A 268 0.05 2.45 20.19
CA GLN A 268 -0.04 0.99 20.09
C GLN A 268 -1.47 0.48 20.36
N VAL A 269 -2.13 0.97 21.40
CA VAL A 269 -3.51 0.61 21.73
C VAL A 269 -4.46 1.03 20.60
N PHE A 270 -4.30 2.23 20.04
CA PHE A 270 -5.10 2.72 18.92
C PHE A 270 -4.98 1.79 17.71
N TYR A 271 -3.74 1.48 17.26
CA TYR A 271 -3.53 0.63 16.10
C TYR A 271 -3.92 -0.84 16.36
N GLN A 272 -3.80 -1.33 17.58
CA GLN A 272 -4.32 -2.62 17.96
C GLN A 272 -5.85 -2.68 17.84
N HIS A 273 -6.54 -1.62 18.26
CA HIS A 273 -8.01 -1.53 18.15
C HIS A 273 -8.46 -1.53 16.69
N ILE A 274 -7.93 -0.63 15.86
CA ILE A 274 -8.31 -0.56 14.44
C ILE A 274 -7.89 -1.80 13.66
N SER A 275 -6.79 -2.46 14.04
CA SER A 275 -6.36 -3.73 13.43
C SER A 275 -7.42 -4.83 13.57
N GLY A 276 -8.20 -4.82 14.65
CA GLY A 276 -9.32 -5.74 14.84
C GLY A 276 -10.39 -5.61 13.74
N GLU A 277 -10.63 -4.41 13.23
CA GLU A 277 -11.57 -4.18 12.12
C GLU A 277 -11.09 -4.78 10.79
N TYR A 278 -9.79 -4.94 10.63
CA TYR A 278 -9.17 -5.50 9.43
C TYR A 278 -8.98 -7.03 9.51
N GLY A 279 -9.14 -7.62 10.70
CA GLY A 279 -8.84 -9.03 10.95
C GLY A 279 -7.34 -9.37 10.89
N TYR A 280 -6.48 -8.35 11.00
CA TYR A 280 -5.02 -8.50 11.03
C TYR A 280 -4.39 -7.44 11.94
N ASN A 281 -3.48 -7.86 12.81
CA ASN A 281 -2.77 -6.95 13.70
C ASN A 281 -1.57 -6.32 12.99
N PHE A 282 -1.75 -5.11 12.47
CA PHE A 282 -0.71 -4.36 11.77
C PHE A 282 0.31 -3.80 12.77
N PRO A 283 1.59 -4.12 12.64
CA PRO A 283 2.64 -3.44 13.38
C PRO A 283 2.81 -2.01 12.87
N LEU A 284 3.30 -1.10 13.73
CA LEU A 284 3.63 0.26 13.32
C LEU A 284 4.73 0.26 12.27
N SER A 285 4.54 0.98 11.18
CA SER A 285 5.51 1.17 10.10
C SER A 285 6.54 2.25 10.43
N ALA A 286 7.62 2.31 9.63
CA ALA A 286 8.62 3.37 9.75
C ALA A 286 7.98 4.76 9.61
N HIS A 287 7.06 4.94 8.65
CA HIS A 287 6.38 6.23 8.43
C HIS A 287 5.49 6.61 9.62
N GLN A 288 4.81 5.66 10.25
CA GLN A 288 4.02 5.93 11.45
C GLN A 288 4.91 6.37 12.63
N TYR A 289 6.00 5.66 12.91
CA TYR A 289 6.96 6.09 13.92
C TYR A 289 7.48 7.50 13.65
N ASN A 290 7.77 7.81 12.38
CA ASN A 290 8.27 9.13 11.99
C ASN A 290 7.24 10.23 12.20
N VAL A 291 6.05 10.07 11.63
CA VAL A 291 4.99 11.09 11.68
C VAL A 291 4.53 11.36 13.11
N TYR A 292 4.23 10.31 13.88
CA TYR A 292 3.73 10.48 15.26
C TYR A 292 4.83 10.94 16.21
N GLY A 293 6.05 10.46 16.02
CA GLY A 293 7.18 10.88 16.84
C GLY A 293 7.53 12.36 16.66
N LEU A 294 7.61 12.82 15.42
CA LEU A 294 7.84 14.24 15.12
C LEU A 294 6.67 15.12 15.57
N LYS A 295 5.42 14.69 15.33
CA LYS A 295 4.26 15.42 15.82
C LYS A 295 4.34 15.63 17.33
N ALA A 296 4.59 14.58 18.10
CA ALA A 296 4.74 14.69 19.54
C ALA A 296 5.87 15.64 19.94
N ALA A 297 7.03 15.57 19.29
CA ALA A 297 8.16 16.42 19.58
C ALA A 297 7.88 17.90 19.30
N TYR A 298 7.28 18.22 18.15
CA TYR A 298 6.96 19.59 17.75
C TYR A 298 5.83 20.23 18.58
N GLU A 299 4.88 19.43 19.07
CA GLU A 299 3.80 19.90 19.93
C GLU A 299 4.17 19.94 21.43
N GLY A 300 5.47 19.89 21.74
CA GLY A 300 6.00 20.06 23.10
C GLY A 300 5.93 18.82 23.99
N LYS A 301 5.51 17.66 23.45
CA LYS A 301 5.57 16.36 24.12
C LYS A 301 6.89 15.65 23.75
N THR A 302 8.01 16.35 23.93
CA THR A 302 9.32 15.91 23.43
C THR A 302 9.72 14.52 23.93
N ALA A 303 9.44 14.20 25.20
CA ALA A 303 9.73 12.87 25.77
C ALA A 303 8.96 11.75 25.04
N TRP A 304 7.70 11.97 24.66
CA TRP A 304 6.92 11.01 23.89
C TRP A 304 7.46 10.86 22.46
N GLY A 305 7.82 11.99 21.82
CA GLY A 305 8.44 11.98 20.50
C GLY A 305 9.73 11.17 20.48
N VAL A 306 10.58 11.36 21.48
CA VAL A 306 11.82 10.60 21.65
C VAL A 306 11.51 9.11 21.82
N GLU A 307 10.58 8.72 22.71
CA GLU A 307 10.22 7.32 22.95
C GLU A 307 9.70 6.62 21.69
N ILE A 308 8.82 7.28 20.93
CA ILE A 308 8.27 6.75 19.68
C ILE A 308 9.39 6.55 18.65
N LEU A 309 10.27 7.54 18.47
CA LEU A 309 11.36 7.46 17.48
C LEU A 309 12.48 6.50 17.89
N GLU A 310 12.77 6.35 19.20
CA GLU A 310 13.68 5.32 19.70
C GLU A 310 13.17 3.89 19.36
N GLN A 311 11.86 3.65 19.48
CA GLN A 311 11.27 2.39 19.02
C GLN A 311 11.32 2.26 17.49
N GLY A 312 11.08 3.35 16.75
CA GLY A 312 11.20 3.38 15.31
C GLY A 312 12.58 2.93 14.81
N VAL A 313 13.65 3.54 15.31
CA VAL A 313 15.02 3.17 14.91
C VAL A 313 15.44 1.77 15.38
N LYS A 314 14.82 1.24 16.44
CA LYS A 314 15.04 -0.14 16.87
C LYS A 314 14.48 -1.15 15.88
N HIS A 315 13.31 -0.88 15.28
CA HIS A 315 12.67 -1.75 14.30
C HIS A 315 13.18 -1.53 12.88
N PHE A 316 13.58 -0.30 12.56
CA PHE A 316 14.03 0.13 11.23
C PHE A 316 15.41 0.79 11.33
N ALA A 317 16.40 0.01 11.79
CA ALA A 317 17.74 0.51 12.12
C ALA A 317 18.51 1.11 10.92
N GLN A 318 18.12 0.77 9.68
CA GLN A 318 18.74 1.26 8.45
C GLN A 318 18.00 2.48 7.85
N SER A 319 17.03 3.07 8.58
CA SER A 319 16.30 4.27 8.13
C SER A 319 17.03 5.54 8.54
N GLU A 320 17.69 6.21 7.60
CA GLU A 320 18.31 7.52 7.82
C GLU A 320 17.28 8.57 8.27
N ILE A 321 16.05 8.48 7.75
CA ILE A 321 14.98 9.42 8.08
C ILE A 321 14.56 9.29 9.54
N LEU A 322 14.42 8.07 10.07
CA LEU A 322 14.07 7.87 11.47
C LEU A 322 15.19 8.32 12.42
N TRP A 323 16.46 8.11 12.06
CA TRP A 323 17.58 8.60 12.84
C TRP A 323 17.69 10.12 12.83
N ASP A 324 17.39 10.77 11.69
CA ASP A 324 17.36 12.24 11.55
C ASP A 324 16.22 12.84 12.39
N SER A 325 15.04 12.21 12.33
CA SER A 325 13.89 12.61 13.15
C SER A 325 14.14 12.41 14.65
N LEU A 326 14.83 11.36 15.04
CA LEU A 326 15.25 11.14 16.42
C LEU A 326 16.25 12.20 16.89
N ALA A 327 17.16 12.62 16.01
CA ALA A 327 18.06 13.73 16.29
C ALA A 327 17.29 15.04 16.53
N THR A 328 16.28 15.31 15.71
CA THR A 328 15.35 16.45 15.90
C THR A 328 14.64 16.38 17.25
N ALA A 329 14.07 15.23 17.60
CA ALA A 329 13.37 15.05 18.87
C ALA A 329 14.29 15.22 20.09
N TYR A 330 15.50 14.66 20.05
CA TYR A 330 16.49 14.88 21.12
C TYR A 330 16.91 16.34 21.23
N ASN A 331 17.05 17.04 20.10
CA ASN A 331 17.41 18.47 20.14
C ASN A 331 16.31 19.33 20.76
N LEU A 332 15.04 19.02 20.46
CA LEU A 332 13.87 19.66 21.08
C LEU A 332 13.74 19.31 22.58
N ASP A 333 14.18 18.13 22.96
CA ASP A 333 14.21 17.65 24.35
C ASP A 333 15.46 18.12 25.14
N ASN A 334 16.19 19.10 24.61
CA ASN A 334 17.41 19.66 25.21
C ASN A 334 18.50 18.63 25.52
N LYS A 335 18.66 17.62 24.68
CA LYS A 335 19.67 16.57 24.74
C LYS A 335 20.65 16.65 23.54
N PRO A 336 21.44 17.75 23.41
CA PRO A 336 22.20 18.02 22.18
C PRO A 336 23.26 16.97 21.86
N VAL A 337 23.88 16.34 22.86
CA VAL A 337 24.87 15.27 22.65
C VAL A 337 24.20 14.02 22.04
N LYS A 338 23.01 13.63 22.53
CA LYS A 338 22.25 12.52 21.93
C LYS A 338 21.76 12.88 20.54
N ALA A 339 21.32 14.12 20.34
CA ALA A 339 20.92 14.62 19.03
C ALA A 339 22.05 14.50 18.01
N LEU A 340 23.26 14.94 18.35
CA LEU A 340 24.43 14.84 17.48
C LEU A 340 24.80 13.36 17.18
N SER A 341 24.70 12.48 18.18
CA SER A 341 24.95 11.05 17.98
C SER A 341 23.95 10.43 16.96
N ALA A 342 22.66 10.71 17.12
CA ALA A 342 21.63 10.22 16.19
C ALA A 342 21.79 10.80 14.79
N SER A 343 22.12 12.10 14.68
CA SER A 343 22.35 12.78 13.40
C SER A 343 23.59 12.23 12.67
N LYS A 344 24.66 11.85 13.37
CA LYS A 344 25.83 11.18 12.76
C LYS A 344 25.43 9.83 12.17
N GLN A 345 24.58 9.07 12.86
CA GLN A 345 24.05 7.80 12.35
C GLN A 345 23.19 8.02 11.10
N ALA A 346 22.30 9.03 11.12
CA ALA A 346 21.51 9.41 9.96
C ALA A 346 22.40 9.76 8.75
N LEU A 347 23.44 10.60 8.96
CA LEU A 347 24.35 11.01 7.92
C LEU A 347 25.14 9.84 7.30
N GLN A 348 25.58 8.90 8.14
CA GLN A 348 26.25 7.70 7.67
C GLN A 348 25.33 6.85 6.78
N LEU A 349 24.09 6.62 7.22
CA LEU A 349 23.11 5.86 6.45
C LEU A 349 22.71 6.58 5.16
N ALA A 350 22.47 7.89 5.22
CA ALA A 350 22.13 8.69 4.04
C ALA A 350 23.20 8.61 2.94
N LYS A 351 24.48 8.60 3.32
CA LYS A 351 25.60 8.38 2.39
C LYS A 351 25.62 6.96 1.82
N THR A 352 25.32 5.96 2.64
CA THR A 352 25.33 4.56 2.22
C THR A 352 24.17 4.24 1.28
N ASN A 353 23.00 4.83 1.54
CA ASN A 353 21.77 4.59 0.82
C ASN A 353 21.59 5.50 -0.42
N ASP A 354 22.56 6.39 -0.71
CA ASP A 354 22.45 7.43 -1.76
C ASP A 354 21.15 8.24 -1.61
N SER A 355 20.86 8.64 -0.37
CA SER A 355 19.59 9.25 0.01
C SER A 355 19.37 10.60 -0.64
N ILE A 356 18.19 10.84 -1.17
CA ILE A 356 17.78 12.15 -1.70
C ILE A 356 17.78 13.24 -0.61
N TYR A 357 17.75 12.87 0.67
CA TYR A 357 17.78 13.78 1.83
C TYR A 357 19.19 14.02 2.38
N LEU A 358 20.25 13.58 1.66
CA LEU A 358 21.62 13.69 2.13
C LEU A 358 22.02 15.14 2.44
N HIS A 359 21.54 16.12 1.66
CA HIS A 359 21.86 17.52 1.86
C HIS A 359 21.25 18.05 3.16
N GLU A 360 19.97 17.79 3.40
CA GLU A 360 19.22 18.21 4.59
C GLU A 360 19.81 17.59 5.86
N ILE A 361 20.06 16.28 5.83
CA ILE A 361 20.69 15.53 6.94
C ILE A 361 22.09 16.06 7.24
N THR A 362 22.88 16.39 6.20
CA THR A 362 24.21 17.01 6.38
C THR A 362 24.10 18.36 7.05
N SER A 363 23.14 19.20 6.63
CA SER A 363 22.91 20.53 7.21
C SER A 363 22.54 20.43 8.69
N GLN A 364 21.61 19.54 9.06
CA GLN A 364 21.21 19.31 10.45
C GLN A 364 22.41 18.83 11.29
N ASN A 365 23.22 17.89 10.77
CA ASN A 365 24.39 17.37 11.47
C ASN A 365 25.39 18.51 11.81
N ASN A 366 25.69 19.39 10.86
CA ASN A 366 26.60 20.51 11.05
C ASN A 366 26.06 21.50 12.10
N GLN A 367 24.77 21.79 12.09
CA GLN A 367 24.14 22.66 13.11
C GLN A 367 24.25 22.05 14.51
N LEU A 368 23.99 20.76 14.67
CA LEU A 368 24.08 20.06 15.95
C LEU A 368 25.54 19.97 16.45
N MET A 369 26.50 19.79 15.52
CA MET A 369 27.93 19.78 15.85
C MET A 369 28.37 21.13 16.41
N SER A 370 28.05 22.24 15.74
CA SER A 370 28.35 23.58 16.20
C SER A 370 27.68 23.90 17.55
N LYS A 371 26.46 23.45 17.77
CA LYS A 371 25.75 23.59 19.04
C LYS A 371 26.46 22.89 20.19
N VAL A 372 26.91 21.66 20.00
CA VAL A 372 27.61 20.86 21.03
C VAL A 372 29.00 21.47 21.31
N GLU A 373 29.71 21.91 20.28
CA GLU A 373 31.01 22.59 20.45
C GLU A 373 30.90 23.87 21.25
N SER A 374 29.86 24.68 20.99
CA SER A 374 29.62 25.93 21.78
C SER A 374 29.31 25.66 23.26
N LEU A 375 28.59 24.57 23.56
CA LEU A 375 28.32 24.17 24.95
C LEU A 375 29.59 23.73 25.68
N ASN A 376 30.44 22.93 25.04
CA ASN A 376 31.70 22.48 25.62
C ASN A 376 32.72 23.63 25.81
N GLY A 377 32.69 24.66 24.93
CA GLY A 377 33.54 25.86 25.07
C GLY A 377 33.14 26.77 26.23
N VAL A 378 31.87 26.74 26.62
CA VAL A 378 31.38 27.54 27.80
C VAL A 378 31.70 26.85 29.13
N GLU A 379 31.76 25.52 29.19
CA GLU A 379 32.16 24.79 30.42
C GLU A 379 33.67 24.83 30.70
N SER A 380 34.46 25.31 29.76
CA SER A 380 35.93 25.44 29.89
C SER A 380 36.42 26.83 30.26
N LEU A 381 35.52 27.80 30.50
CA LEU A 381 35.75 29.14 30.98
C LEU A 381 35.20 29.32 32.40
#